data_db7da6b25d72c9c6e39ff2eb9baf4be9
#
_entry.id   db7da6b25d72c9c6e39ff2eb9baf4be9
#
_cell.length_a   1.000
_cell.length_b   1.000
_cell.length_c   1.000
_cell.angle_alpha   90.00
_cell.angle_beta   90.00
_cell.angle_gamma   90.00
#
_symmetry.space_group_name_H-M   'P 1'
#
loop_
_entity.id
_entity.type
_entity.pdbx_description
1 polymer ?
#
loop_
_entity_poly.entity_id
_entity_poly.type
_entity_poly.pdbx_seq_one_letter_code
_entity_poly.pdbx_strand_id
1 'polypeptide(L)'
;MADLALPRHHYFMSSKSQPDVAMGSDLKTARLTVAAVARRLGIAPGTLRTWDRRYELGPSEHLTGQHRRYSQEDLSRLLYMHKLVISGVSPAEAATLAKIYVIAPSFAQVPQVNLVDEDLVNYLFKAAEVFDNKSVETQIRSEISSKGTAVTWTNLLVPLLCKMGEEWERTGEGIAAEHLTTEALKRILGERVFVENPRNEVPVLLACIGEEAHSLPITALAASLAEKNIQVHLLGPRTPVQALSEIVRLCAPPAIFLWKQLSENATVESLEALPAVRPAPRVILGGPGWTEVECEGAYVARDLVAAVREISLALGL
;
A
#
# COMPACT_ATOMS: atom_id res chain seq x y z
N MET A 1 -20.57 55.90 20.91
CA MET A 1 -19.99 55.84 22.26
C MET A 1 -19.78 54.35 22.55
N ALA A 2 -18.68 53.79 22.66
CA ALA A 2 -17.37 54.04 23.11
C ALA A 2 -16.39 53.17 22.29
N ASP A 3 -15.36 53.81 21.97
CA ASP A 3 -14.09 53.37 21.39
C ASP A 3 -13.36 52.43 22.36
N LEU A 4 -12.78 51.33 21.89
CA LEU A 4 -11.79 50.57 22.60
C LEU A 4 -10.73 50.08 21.66
N ALA A 5 -9.69 50.90 21.60
CA ALA A 5 -8.43 50.64 20.88
C ALA A 5 -7.62 49.51 21.52
N LEU A 6 -7.08 48.60 20.70
CA LEU A 6 -6.08 47.63 21.08
C LEU A 6 -4.68 48.19 20.86
N PRO A 7 -3.69 47.93 21.73
CA PRO A 7 -2.34 48.45 21.59
C PRO A 7 -1.50 47.62 20.62
N ARG A 8 -0.77 48.35 19.74
CA ARG A 8 0.28 47.82 18.86
C ARG A 8 1.54 47.53 19.68
N HIS A 9 2.01 46.33 19.66
CA HIS A 9 3.37 45.97 20.04
C HIS A 9 4.29 45.92 18.83
N HIS A 10 5.23 46.87 18.79
CA HIS A 10 6.43 46.82 17.96
C HIS A 10 7.36 45.70 18.46
N TYR A 11 7.76 44.78 17.59
CA TYR A 11 8.94 43.96 17.82
C TYR A 11 10.04 44.28 16.82
N PHE A 12 11.18 44.58 17.39
CA PHE A 12 12.45 44.95 16.81
C PHE A 12 12.98 43.90 15.84
N MET A 13 13.43 44.33 14.65
CA MET A 13 14.27 43.54 13.75
C MET A 13 15.66 43.42 14.37
N SER A 14 16.15 42.21 14.56
CA SER A 14 17.58 41.94 14.70
C SER A 14 17.97 40.91 13.64
N SER A 15 18.74 41.38 12.68
CA SER A 15 19.39 40.60 11.64
C SER A 15 20.44 39.67 12.27
N LYS A 16 20.29 38.36 12.12
CA LYS A 16 21.40 37.41 12.20
C LYS A 16 21.31 36.41 11.05
N SER A 17 22.42 36.35 10.35
CA SER A 17 22.76 35.54 9.20
C SER A 17 22.26 34.10 9.27
N GLN A 18 21.58 33.64 8.22
CA GLN A 18 21.35 32.23 7.93
C GLN A 18 22.67 31.56 7.52
N PRO A 19 22.94 30.33 7.99
CA PRO A 19 23.79 29.43 7.24
C PRO A 19 22.91 28.65 6.25
N ASP A 20 23.26 28.71 4.97
CA ASP A 20 22.80 27.81 3.94
C ASP A 20 23.07 26.38 4.36
N VAL A 21 22.00 25.60 4.57
CA VAL A 21 22.07 24.15 4.71
C VAL A 21 21.33 23.55 3.52
N ALA A 22 22.10 23.05 2.57
CA ALA A 22 21.64 22.13 1.55
C ALA A 22 21.04 20.88 2.25
N MET A 23 19.71 20.81 2.36
CA MET A 23 18.97 19.66 2.88
C MET A 23 18.13 19.05 1.74
N GLY A 24 18.73 18.15 0.99
CA GLY A 24 18.02 17.52 -0.13
C GLY A 24 18.46 16.10 -0.51
N SER A 25 19.55 15.56 0.03
CA SER A 25 20.07 14.25 -0.41
C SER A 25 20.34 13.21 0.68
N ASP A 26 20.22 13.52 1.96
CA ASP A 26 20.76 12.68 3.05
C ASP A 26 19.74 11.75 3.73
N LEU A 27 18.46 11.81 3.43
CA LEU A 27 17.45 10.96 4.12
C LEU A 27 17.45 9.49 3.64
N LYS A 28 17.97 9.19 2.45
CA LYS A 28 18.09 7.80 1.95
C LYS A 28 19.30 7.04 2.52
N THR A 29 20.24 7.73 3.17
CA THR A 29 21.46 7.16 3.78
C THR A 29 21.46 7.22 5.32
N ALA A 30 20.38 7.67 5.95
CA ALA A 30 20.29 7.78 7.40
C ALA A 30 20.28 6.38 8.05
N ARG A 31 21.43 5.99 8.61
CA ARG A 31 21.58 4.72 9.33
C ARG A 31 21.17 4.87 10.79
N LEU A 32 20.30 3.97 11.25
CA LEU A 32 19.76 4.00 12.60
C LEU A 32 20.74 3.40 13.63
N THR A 33 20.78 3.99 14.82
CA THR A 33 21.53 3.42 15.94
C THR A 33 20.78 2.24 16.56
N VAL A 34 21.51 1.35 17.28
CA VAL A 34 20.90 0.24 18.05
C VAL A 34 19.75 0.73 18.94
N ALA A 35 19.94 1.88 19.62
CA ALA A 35 18.92 2.45 20.51
C ALA A 35 17.68 2.95 19.76
N ALA A 36 17.87 3.51 18.55
CA ALA A 36 16.76 3.96 17.72
C ALA A 36 15.94 2.78 17.17
N VAL A 37 16.62 1.71 16.72
CA VAL A 37 15.97 0.47 16.25
C VAL A 37 15.25 -0.23 17.40
N ALA A 38 15.88 -0.38 18.58
CA ALA A 38 15.27 -0.99 19.75
C ALA A 38 13.98 -0.28 20.17
N ARG A 39 14.01 1.07 20.17
CA ARG A 39 12.83 1.90 20.49
C ARG A 39 11.72 1.71 19.46
N ARG A 40 12.08 1.65 18.18
CA ARG A 40 11.11 1.49 17.08
C ARG A 40 10.46 0.10 17.06
N LEU A 41 11.18 -0.91 17.56
CA LEU A 41 10.66 -2.29 17.71
C LEU A 41 9.97 -2.52 19.07
N GLY A 42 10.02 -1.57 20.01
CA GLY A 42 9.47 -1.76 21.35
C GLY A 42 10.21 -2.81 22.19
N ILE A 43 11.49 -3.12 21.87
CA ILE A 43 12.28 -4.15 22.54
C ILE A 43 13.54 -3.57 23.23
N ALA A 44 14.11 -4.33 24.15
CA ALA A 44 15.36 -3.91 24.79
C ALA A 44 16.55 -3.96 23.80
N PRO A 45 17.52 -3.02 23.87
CA PRO A 45 18.73 -3.07 23.06
C PRO A 45 19.54 -4.38 23.20
N GLY A 46 19.41 -5.05 24.34
CA GLY A 46 19.99 -6.38 24.61
C GLY A 46 19.39 -7.48 23.75
N THR A 47 18.09 -7.40 23.46
CA THR A 47 17.38 -8.32 22.57
C THR A 47 17.91 -8.24 21.15
N LEU A 48 18.09 -7.02 20.60
CA LEU A 48 18.72 -6.82 19.28
C LEU A 48 20.13 -7.41 19.19
N ARG A 49 20.95 -7.25 20.23
CA ARG A 49 22.30 -7.86 20.27
C ARG A 49 22.23 -9.38 20.30
N THR A 50 21.19 -9.94 20.95
CA THR A 50 20.96 -11.38 20.99
C THR A 50 20.52 -11.90 19.62
N TRP A 51 19.67 -11.18 18.93
CA TRP A 51 19.23 -11.52 17.57
C TRP A 51 20.38 -11.44 16.57
N ASP A 52 21.21 -10.39 16.66
CA ASP A 52 22.46 -10.29 15.90
C ASP A 52 23.37 -11.51 16.13
N ARG A 53 23.70 -11.80 17.39
CA ARG A 53 24.64 -12.88 17.73
C ARG A 53 24.12 -14.30 17.45
N ARG A 54 22.81 -14.57 17.73
CA ARG A 54 22.23 -15.93 17.60
C ARG A 54 21.70 -16.22 16.22
N TYR A 55 21.21 -15.20 15.55
CA TYR A 55 20.47 -15.37 14.31
C TYR A 55 21.07 -14.60 13.14
N GLU A 56 22.20 -13.91 13.35
CA GLU A 56 22.88 -13.11 12.32
C GLU A 56 21.96 -12.03 11.68
N LEU A 57 21.01 -11.52 12.45
CA LEU A 57 20.14 -10.40 12.08
C LEU A 57 20.68 -9.10 12.67
N GLY A 58 21.96 -8.83 12.39
CA GLY A 58 22.64 -7.58 12.70
C GLY A 58 22.63 -6.60 11.53
N PRO A 59 23.35 -5.47 11.67
CA PRO A 59 23.51 -4.54 10.56
C PRO A 59 24.35 -5.19 9.44
N SER A 60 23.84 -5.10 8.21
CA SER A 60 24.44 -5.71 7.01
C SER A 60 25.84 -5.17 6.69
N GLU A 61 26.15 -3.94 7.14
CA GLU A 61 27.48 -3.32 6.98
C GLU A 61 28.06 -3.00 8.36
N HIS A 62 28.76 -3.94 8.94
CA HIS A 62 29.46 -3.75 10.21
C HIS A 62 30.98 -3.86 10.02
N LEU A 63 31.71 -2.77 10.20
CA LEU A 63 33.15 -2.77 10.30
C LEU A 63 33.55 -2.95 11.77
N THR A 64 34.49 -3.87 12.04
CA THR A 64 35.02 -4.12 13.39
C THR A 64 35.58 -2.82 14.01
N GLY A 65 35.06 -2.46 15.18
CA GLY A 65 35.48 -1.22 15.89
C GLY A 65 34.58 0.00 15.66
N GLN A 66 33.55 -0.09 14.81
CA GLN A 66 32.59 1.00 14.63
C GLN A 66 31.26 0.75 15.35
N HIS A 67 30.52 1.81 15.67
CA HIS A 67 29.19 1.71 16.24
C HIS A 67 28.21 1.08 15.23
N ARG A 68 27.45 0.06 15.68
CA ARG A 68 26.42 -0.61 14.88
C ARG A 68 25.42 0.40 14.30
N ARG A 69 25.26 0.38 12.99
CA ARG A 69 24.33 1.23 12.24
C ARG A 69 23.49 0.35 11.32
N TYR A 70 22.18 0.39 11.49
CA TYR A 70 21.21 -0.39 10.74
C TYR A 70 20.72 0.39 9.52
N SER A 71 20.70 -0.26 8.38
CA SER A 71 20.04 0.23 7.16
C SER A 71 18.51 0.14 7.27
N GLN A 72 17.80 0.71 6.33
CA GLN A 72 16.35 0.55 6.26
C GLN A 72 15.93 -0.91 5.98
N GLU A 73 16.75 -1.64 5.21
CA GLU A 73 16.55 -3.06 4.95
C GLU A 73 16.74 -3.91 6.20
N ASP A 74 17.79 -3.63 6.97
CA ASP A 74 18.01 -4.31 8.25
C ASP A 74 16.85 -4.09 9.21
N LEU A 75 16.33 -2.85 9.27
CA LEU A 75 15.17 -2.51 10.09
C LEU A 75 13.92 -3.31 9.65
N SER A 76 13.67 -3.42 8.36
CA SER A 76 12.50 -4.14 7.85
C SER A 76 12.56 -5.64 8.15
N ARG A 77 13.74 -6.26 8.02
CA ARG A 77 13.95 -7.67 8.44
C ARG A 77 13.70 -7.86 9.93
N LEU A 78 14.17 -6.93 10.76
CA LEU A 78 13.97 -6.97 12.21
C LEU A 78 12.51 -6.75 12.61
N LEU A 79 11.78 -5.86 11.93
CA LEU A 79 10.34 -5.67 12.11
C LEU A 79 9.55 -6.93 11.76
N TYR A 80 9.89 -7.56 10.63
CA TYR A 80 9.26 -8.81 10.22
C TYR A 80 9.52 -9.95 11.21
N MET A 81 10.77 -10.13 11.66
CA MET A 81 11.09 -11.09 12.72
C MET A 81 10.28 -10.82 14.00
N HIS A 82 10.21 -9.55 14.42
CA HIS A 82 9.47 -9.15 15.62
C HIS A 82 7.98 -9.48 15.50
N LYS A 83 7.37 -9.19 14.35
CA LYS A 83 5.97 -9.53 14.06
C LYS A 83 5.72 -11.05 14.18
N LEU A 84 6.57 -11.87 13.60
CA LEU A 84 6.46 -13.34 13.68
C LEU A 84 6.60 -13.83 15.12
N VAL A 85 7.54 -13.30 15.89
CA VAL A 85 7.73 -13.68 17.30
C VAL A 85 6.51 -13.32 18.16
N ILE A 86 5.93 -12.13 17.95
CA ILE A 86 4.70 -11.73 18.65
C ILE A 86 3.51 -12.62 18.26
N SER A 87 3.44 -13.07 17.00
CA SER A 87 2.40 -13.99 16.54
C SER A 87 2.61 -15.44 17.01
N GLY A 88 3.66 -15.72 17.82
CA GLY A 88 3.90 -17.02 18.44
C GLY A 88 4.85 -17.93 17.67
N VAL A 89 5.44 -17.48 16.57
CA VAL A 89 6.49 -18.22 15.83
C VAL A 89 7.76 -18.26 16.68
N SER A 90 8.44 -19.40 16.69
CA SER A 90 9.69 -19.52 17.45
C SER A 90 10.75 -18.52 16.94
N PRO A 91 11.58 -17.91 17.85
CA PRO A 91 12.56 -16.92 17.41
C PRO A 91 13.56 -17.44 16.37
N ALA A 92 13.88 -18.73 16.37
CA ALA A 92 14.79 -19.33 15.38
C ALA A 92 14.15 -19.43 14.00
N GLU A 93 12.89 -19.85 13.94
CA GLU A 93 12.11 -19.92 12.71
C GLU A 93 11.79 -18.54 12.16
N ALA A 94 11.34 -17.62 13.02
CA ALA A 94 11.11 -16.22 12.67
C ALA A 94 12.38 -15.55 12.08
N ALA A 95 13.56 -15.86 12.61
CA ALA A 95 14.82 -15.37 12.09
C ALA A 95 15.17 -15.96 10.72
N THR A 96 14.87 -17.25 10.50
CA THR A 96 15.08 -17.89 9.18
C THR A 96 14.21 -17.21 8.13
N LEU A 97 12.93 -17.00 8.43
CA LEU A 97 12.00 -16.28 7.56
C LEU A 97 12.43 -14.83 7.33
N ALA A 98 12.91 -14.14 8.38
CA ALA A 98 13.38 -12.76 8.26
C ALA A 98 14.66 -12.61 7.41
N LYS A 99 15.54 -13.61 7.35
CA LYS A 99 16.74 -13.59 6.50
C LYS A 99 16.40 -13.68 5.01
N ILE A 100 15.43 -14.50 4.66
CA ILE A 100 14.92 -14.63 3.28
C ILE A 100 13.89 -13.56 2.94
N TYR A 101 13.45 -12.77 3.94
CA TYR A 101 12.58 -11.63 3.74
C TYR A 101 13.30 -10.61 2.86
N VAL A 102 13.15 -10.80 1.57
CA VAL A 102 13.39 -9.74 0.61
C VAL A 102 12.26 -8.75 0.86
N ILE A 103 12.59 -7.52 1.19
CA ILE A 103 11.62 -6.43 1.08
C ILE A 103 11.15 -6.54 -0.37
N ALA A 104 9.98 -7.14 -0.57
CA ALA A 104 9.29 -6.96 -1.82
C ALA A 104 9.30 -5.44 -1.98
N PRO A 105 9.79 -4.90 -3.10
CA PRO A 105 9.84 -3.46 -3.25
C PRO A 105 8.45 -3.01 -2.88
N SER A 106 8.36 -2.41 -1.69
CA SER A 106 7.16 -1.77 -1.19
C SER A 106 6.59 -1.05 -2.39
N PHE A 107 5.29 -0.94 -2.55
CA PHE A 107 4.63 -0.15 -3.58
C PHE A 107 5.24 1.26 -3.80
N ALA A 108 6.33 1.57 -3.14
CA ALA A 108 7.10 2.80 -3.09
C ALA A 108 8.27 2.90 -4.06
N GLN A 109 8.35 2.11 -5.13
CA GLN A 109 9.26 2.38 -6.25
C GLN A 109 8.47 2.66 -7.53
N VAL A 110 7.61 3.69 -7.45
CA VAL A 110 7.22 4.48 -8.61
C VAL A 110 8.39 5.40 -8.97
N PRO A 111 8.74 5.58 -10.27
CA PRO A 111 9.73 6.57 -10.66
C PRO A 111 9.36 7.90 -10.03
N GLN A 112 10.33 8.54 -9.40
CA GLN A 112 10.15 9.81 -8.69
C GLN A 112 9.61 10.88 -9.63
N VAL A 113 8.31 11.10 -9.63
CA VAL A 113 7.65 12.39 -9.79
C VAL A 113 6.34 12.29 -9.03
N ASN A 114 6.34 12.75 -7.82
CA ASN A 114 5.26 13.36 -7.07
C ASN A 114 5.43 13.06 -5.58
N LEU A 115 5.74 14.10 -4.87
CA LEU A 115 5.70 14.19 -3.42
C LEU A 115 4.34 13.67 -2.93
N VAL A 116 4.37 12.66 -2.06
CA VAL A 116 3.23 12.38 -1.18
C VAL A 116 2.95 13.69 -0.49
N ASP A 117 1.75 14.21 -0.64
CA ASP A 117 1.33 15.41 0.07
C ASP A 117 1.06 15.02 1.53
N GLU A 118 2.15 14.95 2.31
CA GLU A 118 2.08 14.55 3.72
C GLU A 118 1.15 15.46 4.52
N ASP A 119 1.05 16.72 4.16
CA ASP A 119 0.16 17.68 4.80
C ASP A 119 -1.31 17.32 4.51
N LEU A 120 -1.62 16.93 3.29
CA LEU A 120 -2.96 16.49 2.91
C LEU A 120 -3.33 15.15 3.55
N VAL A 121 -2.42 14.18 3.59
CA VAL A 121 -2.62 12.91 4.31
C VAL A 121 -2.89 13.17 5.79
N ASN A 122 -2.11 14.04 6.43
CA ASN A 122 -2.29 14.41 7.83
C ASN A 122 -3.62 15.14 8.07
N TYR A 123 -4.02 16.02 7.17
CA TYR A 123 -5.31 16.71 7.22
C TYR A 123 -6.47 15.71 7.13
N LEU A 124 -6.47 14.82 6.15
CA LEU A 124 -7.53 13.82 5.97
C LEU A 124 -7.59 12.84 7.13
N PHE A 125 -6.43 12.43 7.65
CA PHE A 125 -6.37 11.57 8.82
C PHE A 125 -7.05 12.22 10.03
N LYS A 126 -6.72 13.49 10.35
CA LYS A 126 -7.34 14.24 11.45
C LYS A 126 -8.84 14.47 11.22
N ALA A 127 -9.25 14.76 9.99
CA ALA A 127 -10.67 14.91 9.68
C ALA A 127 -11.44 13.59 9.90
N ALA A 128 -10.84 12.46 9.53
CA ALA A 128 -11.42 11.14 9.78
C ALA A 128 -11.51 10.81 11.27
N GLU A 129 -10.51 11.14 12.08
CA GLU A 129 -10.54 10.94 13.55
C GLU A 129 -11.72 11.65 14.23
N VAL A 130 -12.11 12.82 13.72
CA VAL A 130 -13.26 13.59 14.24
C VAL A 130 -14.55 13.33 13.45
N PHE A 131 -14.57 12.30 12.60
CA PHE A 131 -15.71 11.90 11.77
C PHE A 131 -16.23 13.00 10.82
N ASP A 132 -15.36 13.92 10.39
CA ASP A 132 -15.70 14.90 9.35
C ASP A 132 -15.63 14.26 7.94
N ASN A 133 -16.54 13.31 7.72
CA ASN A 133 -16.64 12.57 6.46
C ASN A 133 -16.87 13.48 5.26
N LYS A 134 -17.56 14.62 5.44
CA LYS A 134 -17.83 15.56 4.36
C LYS A 134 -16.55 16.18 3.82
N SER A 135 -15.65 16.62 4.68
CA SER A 135 -14.35 17.18 4.30
C SER A 135 -13.48 16.10 3.64
N VAL A 136 -13.43 14.88 4.21
CA VAL A 136 -12.72 13.74 3.65
C VAL A 136 -13.19 13.44 2.23
N GLU A 137 -14.49 13.25 2.02
CA GLU A 137 -15.04 12.93 0.69
C GLU A 137 -14.85 14.05 -0.32
N THR A 138 -15.07 15.30 0.08
CA THR A 138 -14.92 16.46 -0.81
C THR A 138 -13.49 16.56 -1.30
N GLN A 139 -12.51 16.41 -0.42
CA GLN A 139 -11.11 16.49 -0.79
C GLN A 139 -10.68 15.33 -1.68
N ILE A 140 -11.08 14.09 -1.35
CA ILE A 140 -10.76 12.91 -2.16
C ILE A 140 -11.35 13.03 -3.57
N ARG A 141 -12.60 13.47 -3.69
CA ARG A 141 -13.25 13.70 -4.99
C ARG A 141 -12.51 14.76 -5.82
N SER A 142 -12.05 15.83 -5.17
CA SER A 142 -11.27 16.88 -5.80
C SER A 142 -9.93 16.35 -6.33
N GLU A 143 -9.21 15.56 -5.52
CA GLU A 143 -7.94 14.96 -5.89
C GLU A 143 -8.08 13.99 -7.07
N ILE A 144 -9.08 13.10 -7.02
CA ILE A 144 -9.34 12.17 -8.14
C ILE A 144 -9.70 12.93 -9.40
N SER A 145 -10.52 13.98 -9.30
CA SER A 145 -10.95 14.77 -10.47
C SER A 145 -9.80 15.57 -11.11
N SER A 146 -8.80 15.99 -10.32
CA SER A 146 -7.66 16.77 -10.79
C SER A 146 -6.48 15.92 -11.26
N LYS A 147 -6.21 14.79 -10.60
CA LYS A 147 -5.00 13.97 -10.80
C LYS A 147 -5.29 12.59 -11.38
N GLY A 148 -6.57 12.18 -11.44
CA GLY A 148 -7.00 10.84 -11.80
C GLY A 148 -6.91 9.85 -10.65
N THR A 149 -7.63 8.72 -10.81
CA THR A 149 -7.76 7.69 -9.75
C THR A 149 -6.44 7.03 -9.41
N ALA A 150 -5.64 6.64 -10.41
CA ALA A 150 -4.40 5.89 -10.16
C ALA A 150 -3.36 6.72 -9.39
N VAL A 151 -3.21 8.00 -9.73
CA VAL A 151 -2.28 8.92 -9.05
C VAL A 151 -2.76 9.20 -7.62
N THR A 152 -4.05 9.50 -7.45
CA THR A 152 -4.63 9.75 -6.12
C THR A 152 -4.56 8.51 -5.25
N TRP A 153 -4.82 7.32 -5.80
CA TRP A 153 -4.67 6.06 -5.09
C TRP A 153 -3.26 5.90 -4.52
N THR A 154 -2.25 6.02 -5.37
CA THR A 154 -0.86 5.78 -4.97
C THR A 154 -0.32 6.83 -4.00
N ASN A 155 -0.62 8.12 -4.26
CA ASN A 155 0.04 9.21 -3.55
C ASN A 155 -0.75 9.75 -2.35
N LEU A 156 -2.03 9.41 -2.22
CA LEU A 156 -2.88 9.90 -1.15
C LEU A 156 -3.60 8.78 -0.40
N LEU A 157 -4.34 7.91 -1.11
CA LEU A 157 -5.23 6.96 -0.45
C LEU A 157 -4.48 5.82 0.22
N VAL A 158 -3.46 5.26 -0.43
CA VAL A 158 -2.61 4.22 0.19
C VAL A 158 -1.87 4.77 1.41
N PRO A 159 -1.17 5.93 1.36
CA PRO A 159 -0.56 6.52 2.56
C PRO A 159 -1.56 6.80 3.68
N LEU A 160 -2.77 7.28 3.37
CA LEU A 160 -3.82 7.53 4.36
C LEU A 160 -4.26 6.24 5.06
N LEU A 161 -4.55 5.18 4.28
CA LEU A 161 -4.98 3.89 4.83
C LEU A 161 -3.86 3.22 5.63
N CYS A 162 -2.62 3.29 5.17
CA CYS A 162 -1.46 2.80 5.93
C CYS A 162 -1.33 3.52 7.27
N LYS A 163 -1.47 4.86 7.27
CA LYS A 163 -1.42 5.66 8.50
C LYS A 163 -2.53 5.29 9.48
N MET A 164 -3.75 5.03 8.99
CA MET A 164 -4.86 4.58 9.84
C MET A 164 -4.58 3.20 10.44
N GLY A 165 -4.04 2.27 9.66
CA GLY A 165 -3.65 0.95 10.13
C GLY A 165 -2.53 1.01 11.17
N GLU A 166 -1.48 1.83 10.94
CA GLU A 166 -0.39 2.03 11.89
C GLU A 166 -0.89 2.63 13.22
N GLU A 167 -1.84 3.58 13.17
CA GLU A 167 -2.42 4.17 14.37
C GLU A 167 -3.22 3.14 15.17
N TRP A 168 -4.02 2.32 14.50
CA TRP A 168 -4.74 1.23 15.15
C TRP A 168 -3.79 0.18 15.77
N GLU A 169 -2.76 -0.24 15.04
CA GLU A 169 -1.76 -1.16 15.59
C GLU A 169 -1.03 -0.58 16.82
N ARG A 170 -0.85 0.73 16.86
CA ARG A 170 -0.14 1.43 17.94
C ARG A 170 -1.01 1.66 19.17
N THR A 171 -2.30 1.98 18.98
CA THR A 171 -3.20 2.46 20.07
C THR A 171 -4.34 1.49 20.38
N GLY A 172 -4.74 0.64 19.43
CA GLY A 172 -5.99 -0.12 19.49
C GLY A 172 -7.24 0.73 19.21
N GLU A 173 -7.07 2.00 18.83
CA GLU A 173 -8.14 2.95 18.55
C GLU A 173 -8.19 3.32 17.06
N GLY A 174 -9.27 3.98 16.61
CA GLY A 174 -9.38 4.49 15.23
C GLY A 174 -10.12 3.57 14.25
N ILE A 175 -10.53 2.35 14.64
CA ILE A 175 -11.27 1.41 13.78
C ILE A 175 -12.51 2.05 13.14
N ALA A 176 -13.28 2.84 13.92
CA ALA A 176 -14.48 3.48 13.41
C ALA A 176 -14.17 4.52 12.31
N ALA A 177 -13.10 5.28 12.47
CA ALA A 177 -12.65 6.26 11.47
C ALA A 177 -12.16 5.55 10.19
N GLU A 178 -11.41 4.44 10.33
CA GLU A 178 -10.95 3.61 9.21
C GLU A 178 -12.13 3.01 8.44
N HIS A 179 -13.13 2.43 9.13
CA HIS A 179 -14.32 1.85 8.51
C HIS A 179 -15.12 2.92 7.74
N LEU A 180 -15.40 4.08 8.36
CA LEU A 180 -16.14 5.16 7.70
C LEU A 180 -15.40 5.69 6.47
N THR A 181 -14.07 5.83 6.56
CA THR A 181 -13.23 6.26 5.45
C THR A 181 -13.24 5.20 4.33
N THR A 182 -13.09 3.93 4.66
CA THR A 182 -13.14 2.82 3.69
C THR A 182 -14.46 2.74 2.97
N GLU A 183 -15.60 2.88 3.67
CA GLU A 183 -16.93 2.90 3.04
C GLU A 183 -17.15 4.15 2.17
N ALA A 184 -16.64 5.31 2.58
CA ALA A 184 -16.64 6.51 1.75
C ALA A 184 -15.82 6.29 0.46
N LEU A 185 -14.63 5.70 0.57
CA LEU A 185 -13.77 5.38 -0.58
C LEU A 185 -14.44 4.38 -1.54
N LYS A 186 -15.05 3.30 -1.03
CA LYS A 186 -15.79 2.33 -1.85
C LYS A 186 -16.88 3.03 -2.67
N ARG A 187 -17.63 3.95 -2.06
CA ARG A 187 -18.67 4.71 -2.73
C ARG A 187 -18.09 5.65 -3.78
N ILE A 188 -17.10 6.46 -3.44
CA ILE A 188 -16.48 7.43 -4.35
C ILE A 188 -15.87 6.73 -5.57
N LEU A 189 -15.16 5.63 -5.36
CA LEU A 189 -14.55 4.85 -6.44
C LEU A 189 -15.61 4.07 -7.23
N GLY A 190 -16.62 3.49 -6.55
CA GLY A 190 -17.70 2.75 -7.19
C GLY A 190 -18.54 3.58 -8.16
N GLU A 191 -18.78 4.86 -7.83
CA GLU A 191 -19.47 5.81 -8.74
C GLU A 191 -18.71 6.03 -10.07
N ARG A 192 -17.41 5.71 -10.11
CA ARG A 192 -16.53 5.95 -11.26
C ARG A 192 -16.26 4.70 -12.11
N VAL A 193 -16.80 3.55 -11.74
CA VAL A 193 -16.58 2.27 -12.44
C VAL A 193 -17.37 2.15 -13.74
N PHE A 194 -18.46 2.91 -13.88
CA PHE A 194 -19.33 2.85 -15.05
C PHE A 194 -18.64 3.40 -16.30
N VAL A 195 -18.74 2.66 -17.40
CA VAL A 195 -18.24 3.03 -18.73
C VAL A 195 -19.39 3.00 -19.73
N GLU A 196 -19.71 4.15 -20.32
CA GLU A 196 -20.80 4.27 -21.29
C GLU A 196 -20.42 3.68 -22.66
N ASN A 197 -19.20 3.97 -23.14
CA ASN A 197 -18.70 3.54 -24.45
C ASN A 197 -17.39 2.77 -24.28
N PRO A 198 -17.44 1.47 -23.93
CA PRO A 198 -16.26 0.69 -23.66
C PRO A 198 -15.44 0.43 -24.94
N ARG A 199 -14.12 0.44 -24.78
CA ARG A 199 -13.16 0.09 -25.84
C ARG A 199 -12.98 -1.42 -26.03
N ASN A 200 -13.40 -2.21 -25.04
CA ASN A 200 -13.36 -3.67 -25.07
C ASN A 200 -14.78 -4.25 -25.10
N GLU A 201 -15.02 -5.18 -26.02
CA GLU A 201 -16.31 -5.88 -26.15
C GLU A 201 -16.54 -6.85 -24.98
N VAL A 202 -15.48 -7.57 -24.58
CA VAL A 202 -15.52 -8.51 -23.46
C VAL A 202 -14.89 -7.85 -22.24
N PRO A 203 -15.61 -7.76 -21.10
CA PRO A 203 -15.10 -7.14 -19.89
C PRO A 203 -13.87 -7.87 -19.31
N VAL A 204 -12.96 -7.09 -18.73
CA VAL A 204 -11.87 -7.62 -17.90
C VAL A 204 -12.42 -8.10 -16.56
N LEU A 205 -11.94 -9.21 -16.04
CA LEU A 205 -12.41 -9.78 -14.79
C LEU A 205 -11.52 -9.34 -13.63
N LEU A 206 -12.11 -8.74 -12.59
CA LEU A 206 -11.41 -8.34 -11.38
C LEU A 206 -12.02 -9.03 -10.16
N ALA A 207 -11.20 -9.70 -9.34
CA ALA A 207 -11.66 -10.42 -8.17
C ALA A 207 -10.65 -10.39 -7.01
N CYS A 208 -11.16 -10.48 -5.78
CA CYS A 208 -10.39 -10.88 -4.61
C CYS A 208 -10.54 -12.40 -4.46
N ILE A 209 -9.44 -13.12 -4.61
CA ILE A 209 -9.49 -14.59 -4.68
C ILE A 209 -9.62 -15.24 -3.29
N GLY A 210 -10.39 -16.33 -3.21
CA GLY A 210 -10.57 -17.12 -2.00
C GLY A 210 -11.24 -16.32 -0.87
N GLU A 211 -10.63 -16.31 0.31
CA GLU A 211 -11.14 -15.62 1.50
C GLU A 211 -10.70 -14.14 1.59
N GLU A 212 -10.08 -13.60 0.53
CA GLU A 212 -9.61 -12.21 0.51
C GLU A 212 -10.76 -11.20 0.60
N ALA A 213 -10.77 -10.40 1.67
CA ALA A 213 -11.83 -9.43 1.96
C ALA A 213 -11.49 -7.98 1.52
N HIS A 214 -10.22 -7.67 1.27
CA HIS A 214 -9.75 -6.32 0.96
C HIS A 214 -10.05 -5.94 -0.51
N SER A 215 -11.29 -5.53 -0.78
CA SER A 215 -11.76 -5.26 -2.15
C SER A 215 -11.52 -3.83 -2.63
N LEU A 216 -11.10 -2.91 -1.76
CA LEU A 216 -10.88 -1.51 -2.13
C LEU A 216 -9.84 -1.34 -3.26
N PRO A 217 -8.71 -2.09 -3.29
CA PRO A 217 -7.74 -2.01 -4.37
C PRO A 217 -8.29 -2.39 -5.75
N ILE A 218 -9.15 -3.42 -5.83
CA ILE A 218 -9.77 -3.80 -7.11
C ILE A 218 -10.84 -2.79 -7.55
N THR A 219 -11.49 -2.10 -6.61
CA THR A 219 -12.42 -1.00 -6.93
C THR A 219 -11.64 0.20 -7.47
N ALA A 220 -10.48 0.53 -6.89
CA ALA A 220 -9.59 1.57 -7.41
C ALA A 220 -9.06 1.23 -8.81
N LEU A 221 -8.71 -0.04 -9.05
CA LEU A 221 -8.30 -0.52 -10.36
C LEU A 221 -9.45 -0.39 -11.38
N ALA A 222 -10.67 -0.80 -11.01
CA ALA A 222 -11.84 -0.67 -11.86
C ALA A 222 -12.12 0.79 -12.25
N ALA A 223 -12.07 1.71 -11.29
CA ALA A 223 -12.22 3.15 -11.55
C ALA A 223 -11.10 3.70 -12.45
N SER A 224 -9.86 3.26 -12.27
CA SER A 224 -8.73 3.67 -13.13
C SER A 224 -8.82 3.12 -14.56
N LEU A 225 -9.39 1.93 -14.73
CA LEU A 225 -9.67 1.35 -16.05
C LEU A 225 -10.84 2.06 -16.73
N ALA A 226 -11.86 2.44 -15.98
CA ALA A 226 -13.00 3.21 -16.50
C ALA A 226 -12.58 4.59 -17.04
N GLU A 227 -11.59 5.25 -16.44
CA GLU A 227 -10.98 6.49 -16.97
C GLU A 227 -10.36 6.30 -18.37
N LYS A 228 -10.04 5.06 -18.75
CA LYS A 228 -9.54 4.66 -20.07
C LYS A 228 -10.64 4.06 -20.98
N ASN A 229 -11.88 4.13 -20.57
CA ASN A 229 -13.02 3.48 -21.21
C ASN A 229 -12.87 1.95 -21.33
N ILE A 230 -12.26 1.32 -20.34
CA ILE A 230 -12.16 -0.14 -20.25
C ILE A 230 -13.19 -0.64 -19.25
N GLN A 231 -14.17 -1.44 -19.74
CA GLN A 231 -15.18 -2.05 -18.89
C GLN A 231 -14.66 -3.30 -18.19
N VAL A 232 -15.18 -3.53 -16.99
CA VAL A 232 -14.78 -4.64 -16.14
C VAL A 232 -15.97 -5.37 -15.54
N HIS A 233 -15.80 -6.64 -15.21
CA HIS A 233 -16.63 -7.37 -14.27
C HIS A 233 -15.92 -7.38 -12.91
N LEU A 234 -16.44 -6.60 -11.98
CA LEU A 234 -15.92 -6.49 -10.62
C LEU A 234 -16.67 -7.49 -9.71
N LEU A 235 -16.03 -8.62 -9.37
CA LEU A 235 -16.65 -9.66 -8.54
C LEU A 235 -16.62 -9.35 -7.03
N GLY A 236 -15.73 -8.45 -6.61
CA GLY A 236 -15.65 -8.03 -5.23
C GLY A 236 -14.83 -8.97 -4.31
N PRO A 237 -15.11 -8.93 -2.99
CA PRO A 237 -14.38 -9.70 -1.99
C PRO A 237 -14.80 -11.17 -1.97
N ARG A 238 -13.92 -12.02 -1.44
CA ARG A 238 -14.18 -13.45 -1.17
C ARG A 238 -14.77 -14.21 -2.35
N THR A 239 -14.13 -14.07 -3.50
CA THR A 239 -14.59 -14.77 -4.71
C THR A 239 -14.06 -16.21 -4.69
N PRO A 240 -14.94 -17.22 -4.57
CA PRO A 240 -14.52 -18.62 -4.64
C PRO A 240 -13.96 -18.96 -6.03
N VAL A 241 -12.95 -19.82 -6.07
CA VAL A 241 -12.30 -20.25 -7.33
C VAL A 241 -13.32 -20.90 -8.29
N GLN A 242 -14.33 -21.58 -7.76
CA GLN A 242 -15.41 -22.18 -8.56
C GLN A 242 -16.23 -21.12 -9.30
N ALA A 243 -16.63 -20.04 -8.60
CA ALA A 243 -17.38 -18.94 -9.21
C ALA A 243 -16.53 -18.20 -10.25
N LEU A 244 -15.25 -17.97 -9.96
CA LEU A 244 -14.29 -17.40 -10.89
C LEU A 244 -14.17 -18.28 -12.15
N SER A 245 -14.02 -19.60 -11.98
CA SER A 245 -13.91 -20.57 -13.06
C SER A 245 -15.16 -20.61 -13.94
N GLU A 246 -16.34 -20.47 -13.34
CA GLU A 246 -17.61 -20.43 -14.07
C GLU A 246 -17.68 -19.20 -15.00
N ILE A 247 -17.38 -18.02 -14.48
CA ILE A 247 -17.38 -16.78 -15.27
C ILE A 247 -16.31 -16.82 -16.37
N VAL A 248 -15.11 -17.35 -16.07
CA VAL A 248 -14.06 -17.49 -17.08
C VAL A 248 -14.51 -18.38 -18.25
N ARG A 249 -15.22 -19.48 -17.98
CA ARG A 249 -15.78 -20.35 -19.05
C ARG A 249 -16.86 -19.65 -19.86
N LEU A 250 -17.72 -18.85 -19.21
CA LEU A 250 -18.84 -18.19 -19.85
C LEU A 250 -18.41 -17.00 -20.70
N CYS A 251 -17.50 -16.18 -20.19
CA CYS A 251 -17.17 -14.90 -20.80
C CYS A 251 -15.86 -14.92 -21.60
N ALA A 252 -14.96 -15.89 -21.37
CA ALA A 252 -13.60 -15.94 -21.92
C ALA A 252 -12.93 -14.55 -21.90
N PRO A 253 -12.74 -13.94 -20.70
CA PRO A 253 -12.25 -12.57 -20.58
C PRO A 253 -10.83 -12.44 -21.15
N PRO A 254 -10.46 -11.31 -21.77
CA PRO A 254 -9.13 -11.10 -22.32
C PRO A 254 -8.04 -10.99 -21.23
N ALA A 255 -8.44 -10.53 -20.04
CA ALA A 255 -7.57 -10.45 -18.88
C ALA A 255 -8.35 -10.74 -17.59
N ILE A 256 -7.63 -11.30 -16.61
CA ILE A 256 -8.10 -11.58 -15.25
C ILE A 256 -7.13 -10.94 -14.28
N PHE A 257 -7.61 -10.08 -13.39
CA PHE A 257 -6.83 -9.53 -12.29
C PHE A 257 -7.29 -10.13 -10.97
N LEU A 258 -6.35 -10.70 -10.21
CA LEU A 258 -6.62 -11.33 -8.92
C LEU A 258 -5.87 -10.60 -7.82
N TRP A 259 -6.62 -10.06 -6.87
CA TRP A 259 -6.07 -9.39 -5.69
C TRP A 259 -5.94 -10.34 -4.53
N LYS A 260 -4.80 -10.23 -3.82
CA LYS A 260 -4.53 -10.93 -2.56
C LYS A 260 -3.67 -10.04 -1.65
N GLN A 261 -4.26 -9.64 -0.51
CA GLN A 261 -3.59 -8.84 0.51
C GLN A 261 -2.78 -9.72 1.47
N LEU A 262 -3.39 -10.81 1.94
CA LEU A 262 -2.80 -11.72 2.92
C LEU A 262 -2.33 -13.02 2.26
N SER A 263 -1.15 -13.49 2.61
CA SER A 263 -0.53 -14.67 1.98
C SER A 263 -1.31 -15.97 2.17
N GLU A 264 -2.09 -16.07 3.25
CA GLU A 264 -2.93 -17.24 3.55
C GLU A 264 -4.23 -17.35 2.74
N ASN A 265 -4.66 -16.28 2.06
CA ASN A 265 -6.00 -16.22 1.43
C ASN A 265 -6.12 -16.97 0.10
N ALA A 266 -5.03 -17.34 -0.55
CA ALA A 266 -5.03 -18.12 -1.78
C ALA A 266 -3.66 -18.81 -1.99
N THR A 267 -3.66 -19.89 -2.75
CA THR A 267 -2.46 -20.66 -3.10
C THR A 267 -2.28 -20.72 -4.61
N VAL A 268 -1.13 -21.23 -5.08
CA VAL A 268 -0.85 -21.44 -6.51
C VAL A 268 -1.87 -22.38 -7.12
N GLU A 269 -2.27 -23.41 -6.39
CA GLU A 269 -3.29 -24.39 -6.82
C GLU A 269 -4.63 -23.70 -7.16
N SER A 270 -4.92 -22.56 -6.51
CA SER A 270 -6.11 -21.77 -6.84
C SER A 270 -6.05 -21.17 -8.25
N LEU A 271 -4.84 -20.89 -8.76
CA LEU A 271 -4.64 -20.39 -10.13
C LEU A 271 -4.68 -21.53 -11.15
N GLU A 272 -4.09 -22.69 -10.81
CA GLU A 272 -4.11 -23.90 -11.65
C GLU A 272 -5.54 -24.44 -11.85
N ALA A 273 -6.44 -24.16 -10.89
CA ALA A 273 -7.85 -24.51 -11.00
C ALA A 273 -8.64 -23.63 -11.98
N LEU A 274 -8.05 -22.55 -12.53
CA LEU A 274 -8.71 -21.74 -13.55
C LEU A 274 -8.84 -22.54 -14.86
N PRO A 275 -9.99 -22.46 -15.53
CA PRO A 275 -10.22 -23.23 -16.75
C PRO A 275 -9.36 -22.72 -17.91
N ALA A 276 -8.83 -23.65 -18.69
CA ALA A 276 -8.22 -23.33 -19.96
C ALA A 276 -9.29 -22.94 -20.99
N VAL A 277 -9.33 -21.66 -21.36
CA VAL A 277 -10.21 -21.13 -22.41
C VAL A 277 -9.38 -20.59 -23.58
N ARG A 278 -10.02 -20.38 -24.72
CA ARG A 278 -9.37 -19.84 -25.94
C ARG A 278 -10.18 -18.64 -26.46
N PRO A 279 -9.51 -17.48 -26.64
CA PRO A 279 -8.11 -17.21 -26.33
C PRO A 279 -7.84 -17.32 -24.82
N ALA A 280 -6.59 -17.66 -24.44
CA ALA A 280 -6.21 -17.73 -23.04
C ALA A 280 -6.16 -16.30 -22.45
N PRO A 281 -6.77 -16.05 -21.28
CA PRO A 281 -6.73 -14.74 -20.65
C PRO A 281 -5.33 -14.41 -20.17
N ARG A 282 -4.94 -13.13 -20.20
CA ARG A 282 -3.78 -12.65 -19.47
C ARG A 282 -4.10 -12.64 -17.97
N VAL A 283 -3.41 -13.46 -17.18
CA VAL A 283 -3.55 -13.49 -15.73
C VAL A 283 -2.60 -12.48 -15.12
N ILE A 284 -3.15 -11.57 -14.32
CA ILE A 284 -2.43 -10.50 -13.62
C ILE A 284 -2.72 -10.63 -12.13
N LEU A 285 -1.67 -10.67 -11.34
CA LEU A 285 -1.73 -10.81 -9.88
C LEU A 285 -1.37 -9.47 -9.23
N GLY A 286 -2.13 -9.07 -8.23
CA GLY A 286 -1.86 -7.85 -7.48
C GLY A 286 -2.03 -8.05 -5.99
N GLY A 287 -1.27 -7.27 -5.23
CA GLY A 287 -1.27 -7.32 -3.78
C GLY A 287 -0.07 -8.02 -3.17
N PRO A 288 0.27 -7.67 -1.92
CA PRO A 288 1.47 -8.18 -1.25
C PRO A 288 1.43 -9.69 -0.96
N GLY A 289 0.28 -10.30 -1.00
CA GLY A 289 0.12 -11.74 -0.78
C GLY A 289 0.74 -12.62 -1.88
N TRP A 290 1.03 -12.07 -3.07
CA TRP A 290 1.62 -12.79 -4.20
C TRP A 290 3.13 -12.70 -4.32
N THR A 291 3.81 -11.99 -3.42
CA THR A 291 5.25 -11.68 -3.54
C THR A 291 6.18 -12.89 -3.49
N GLU A 292 5.72 -14.03 -2.99
CA GLU A 292 6.49 -15.26 -2.85
C GLU A 292 6.09 -16.35 -3.87
N VAL A 293 5.16 -16.04 -4.79
CA VAL A 293 4.58 -17.02 -5.69
C VAL A 293 5.15 -16.80 -7.10
N GLU A 294 6.03 -17.71 -7.53
CA GLU A 294 6.39 -17.83 -8.94
C GLU A 294 5.26 -18.57 -9.68
N CYS A 295 4.33 -17.81 -10.27
CA CYS A 295 3.28 -18.39 -11.12
C CYS A 295 3.71 -18.34 -12.57
N GLU A 296 4.01 -19.49 -13.14
CA GLU A 296 4.34 -19.62 -14.57
C GLU A 296 3.17 -19.08 -15.42
N GLY A 297 3.44 -18.14 -16.32
CA GLY A 297 2.46 -17.54 -17.22
C GLY A 297 1.63 -16.38 -16.63
N ALA A 298 1.71 -16.08 -15.32
CA ALA A 298 1.06 -14.91 -14.71
C ALA A 298 2.01 -13.70 -14.61
N TYR A 299 1.45 -12.50 -14.62
CA TYR A 299 2.17 -11.25 -14.40
C TYR A 299 1.87 -10.69 -13.01
N VAL A 300 2.88 -10.44 -12.22
CA VAL A 300 2.71 -9.80 -10.90
C VAL A 300 2.85 -8.29 -11.05
N ALA A 301 1.74 -7.57 -10.88
CA ALA A 301 1.70 -6.12 -10.92
C ALA A 301 2.19 -5.55 -9.58
N ARG A 302 3.19 -4.68 -9.64
CA ARG A 302 3.79 -4.07 -8.44
C ARG A 302 2.98 -2.91 -7.87
N ASP A 303 2.17 -2.27 -8.71
CA ASP A 303 1.32 -1.13 -8.37
C ASP A 303 0.11 -1.04 -9.30
N LEU A 304 -0.78 -0.09 -8.99
CA LEU A 304 -2.00 0.14 -9.76
C LEU A 304 -1.72 0.55 -11.20
N VAL A 305 -0.67 1.34 -11.43
CA VAL A 305 -0.29 1.82 -12.77
C VAL A 305 0.21 0.66 -13.63
N ALA A 306 1.02 -0.23 -13.04
CA ALA A 306 1.50 -1.44 -13.72
C ALA A 306 0.35 -2.38 -14.07
N ALA A 307 -0.63 -2.54 -13.16
CA ALA A 307 -1.82 -3.35 -13.42
C ALA A 307 -2.67 -2.78 -14.59
N VAL A 308 -2.93 -1.47 -14.58
CA VAL A 308 -3.65 -0.77 -15.66
C VAL A 308 -2.93 -0.93 -16.99
N ARG A 309 -1.59 -0.77 -17.01
CA ARG A 309 -0.78 -0.92 -18.22
C ARG A 309 -0.87 -2.34 -18.76
N GLU A 310 -0.69 -3.35 -17.92
CA GLU A 310 -0.67 -4.75 -18.34
C GLU A 310 -2.05 -5.19 -18.88
N ILE A 311 -3.14 -4.74 -18.24
CA ILE A 311 -4.49 -4.95 -18.72
C ILE A 311 -4.70 -4.27 -20.09
N SER A 312 -4.23 -3.02 -20.25
CA SER A 312 -4.33 -2.31 -21.52
C SER A 312 -3.58 -3.04 -22.64
N LEU A 313 -2.39 -3.55 -22.36
CA LEU A 313 -1.60 -4.36 -23.32
C LEU A 313 -2.34 -5.66 -23.71
N ALA A 314 -2.98 -6.33 -22.75
CA ALA A 314 -3.77 -7.53 -23.02
C ALA A 314 -4.98 -7.26 -23.94
N LEU A 315 -5.47 -6.01 -23.96
CA LEU A 315 -6.56 -5.54 -24.82
C LEU A 315 -6.07 -4.96 -26.16
N GLY A 316 -4.76 -4.86 -26.37
CA GLY A 316 -4.18 -4.21 -27.56
C GLY A 316 -4.33 -2.68 -27.57
N LEU A 317 -4.38 -2.04 -26.39
CA LEU A 317 -4.63 -0.62 -26.18
C LEU A 317 -3.39 0.14 -25.74
#